data_27db96564e5dab27858b3ac1c053c283
#
_entry.id   27db96564e5dab27858b3ac1c053c283
#
_cell.length_a   1.000
_cell.length_b   1.000
_cell.length_c   1.000
_cell.angle_alpha   90.00
_cell.angle_beta   90.00
_cell.angle_gamma   90.00
#
_symmetry.space_group_name_H-M   'P 1'
#
loop_
_entity.id
_entity.type
_entity.pdbx_description
1 polymer ?
#
loop_
_entity_poly.entity_id
_entity_poly.type
_entity_poly.pdbx_seq_one_letter_code
_entity_poly.pdbx_strand_id
1 'polypeptide(L)'
;TNAASVADLAGATATSQLGTIWYDTCLPQIENANILPAQETAPAMLVALNSGACDIVVTDHPTGQAALTAYPDLVMLDFGGGNGDFQVSDEDINIGISMKKGNTALKDAINEVLATMTTDDYNTMMDEAISVQPLSE
;
A
#
# COMPACT_ATOMS: atom_id res chain seq x y z
N THR A 1 2.91 17.76 6.07
CA THR A 1 3.60 17.63 4.77
C THR A 1 2.58 17.95 3.69
N ASN A 2 2.93 18.85 2.76
CA ASN A 2 2.04 19.25 1.66
C ASN A 2 2.58 18.74 0.32
N ALA A 3 3.14 17.51 0.29
CA ALA A 3 3.59 16.91 -0.95
C ALA A 3 2.39 16.64 -1.85
N ALA A 4 2.47 17.03 -3.11
CA ALA A 4 1.45 16.85 -4.13
C ALA A 4 1.85 15.81 -5.20
N SER A 5 3.10 15.32 -5.12
CA SER A 5 3.65 14.33 -6.04
C SER A 5 4.83 13.60 -5.41
N VAL A 6 5.26 12.51 -6.05
CA VAL A 6 6.49 11.77 -5.68
C VAL A 6 7.73 12.66 -5.74
N ALA A 7 7.78 13.63 -6.65
CA ALA A 7 8.90 14.56 -6.76
C ALA A 7 9.10 15.43 -5.50
N ASP A 8 8.01 15.73 -4.77
CA ASP A 8 8.07 16.52 -3.54
C ASP A 8 8.63 15.73 -2.35
N LEU A 9 8.86 14.41 -2.52
CA LEU A 9 9.48 13.54 -1.53
C LEU A 9 11.00 13.47 -1.64
N ALA A 10 11.59 14.21 -2.57
CA ALA A 10 13.02 14.17 -2.84
C ALA A 10 13.86 14.35 -1.56
N GLY A 11 14.88 13.51 -1.39
CA GLY A 11 15.78 13.54 -0.24
C GLY A 11 15.22 12.96 1.07
N ALA A 12 13.99 12.47 1.09
CA ALA A 12 13.39 11.89 2.29
C ALA A 12 14.11 10.60 2.73
N THR A 13 14.14 10.35 4.02
CA THR A 13 14.52 9.04 4.57
C THR A 13 13.31 8.12 4.54
N ALA A 14 13.40 7.02 3.81
CA ALA A 14 12.26 6.19 3.46
C ALA A 14 12.52 4.71 3.69
N THR A 15 11.47 3.96 4.02
CA THR A 15 11.49 2.49 4.02
C THR A 15 10.15 1.93 3.56
N SER A 16 10.08 0.61 3.43
CA SER A 16 8.85 -0.13 3.13
C SER A 16 9.00 -1.58 3.60
N GLN A 17 7.96 -2.38 3.38
CA GLN A 17 7.97 -3.79 3.75
C GLN A 17 8.80 -4.62 2.76
N LEU A 18 9.56 -5.56 3.31
CA LEU A 18 10.41 -6.49 2.57
C LEU A 18 9.58 -7.34 1.59
N GLY A 19 10.09 -7.51 0.38
CA GLY A 19 9.49 -8.35 -0.66
C GLY A 19 8.24 -7.77 -1.29
N THR A 20 8.07 -6.45 -1.23
CA THR A 20 6.97 -5.74 -1.88
C THR A 20 7.47 -4.85 -3.02
N ILE A 21 6.61 -4.59 -4.00
CA ILE A 21 6.89 -3.62 -5.07
C ILE A 21 7.12 -2.21 -4.51
N TRP A 22 6.55 -1.90 -3.35
CA TRP A 22 6.70 -0.62 -2.68
C TRP A 22 8.15 -0.35 -2.32
N TYR A 23 8.87 -1.39 -1.85
CA TYR A 23 10.29 -1.29 -1.56
C TYR A 23 11.15 -1.37 -2.82
N ASP A 24 10.90 -2.38 -3.67
CA ASP A 24 11.80 -2.72 -4.78
C ASP A 24 11.62 -1.79 -6.00
N THR A 25 10.39 -1.29 -6.22
CA THR A 25 10.03 -0.52 -7.42
C THR A 25 9.70 0.94 -7.11
N CYS A 26 8.93 1.22 -6.03
CA CYS A 26 8.47 2.58 -5.75
C CYS A 26 9.54 3.44 -5.06
N LEU A 27 10.17 2.96 -3.98
CA LEU A 27 11.18 3.75 -3.26
C LEU A 27 12.31 4.27 -4.15
N PRO A 28 12.87 3.49 -5.11
CA PRO A 28 13.93 3.98 -6.00
C PRO A 28 13.51 5.14 -6.93
N GLN A 29 12.21 5.41 -7.07
CA GLN A 29 11.71 6.53 -7.87
C GLN A 29 11.76 7.87 -7.12
N ILE A 30 11.97 7.86 -5.82
CA ILE A 30 12.12 9.09 -5.02
C ILE A 30 13.54 9.61 -5.20
N GLU A 31 13.66 10.77 -5.79
CA GLU A 31 14.95 11.37 -6.11
C GLU A 31 15.79 11.63 -4.83
N ASN A 32 17.03 11.13 -4.82
CA ASN A 32 17.97 11.28 -3.70
C ASN A 32 17.45 10.78 -2.34
N ALA A 33 16.50 9.85 -2.31
CA ALA A 33 16.02 9.27 -1.07
C ALA A 33 17.12 8.51 -0.32
N ASN A 34 17.13 8.63 1.01
CA ASN A 34 17.89 7.77 1.89
C ASN A 34 17.06 6.52 2.21
N ILE A 35 17.22 5.47 1.39
CA ILE A 35 16.45 4.24 1.55
C ILE A 35 17.05 3.38 2.66
N LEU A 36 16.32 3.21 3.76
CA LEU A 36 16.69 2.35 4.87
C LEU A 36 16.42 0.87 4.53
N PRO A 37 17.02 -0.08 5.28
CA PRO A 37 16.69 -1.50 5.13
C PRO A 37 15.18 -1.76 5.23
N ALA A 38 14.69 -2.67 4.38
CA ALA A 38 13.30 -3.06 4.36
C ALA A 38 12.86 -3.65 5.72
N GLN A 39 11.62 -3.42 6.08
CA GLN A 39 11.03 -3.93 7.32
C GLN A 39 10.37 -5.29 7.06
N GLU A 40 10.51 -6.23 7.97
CA GLU A 40 9.98 -7.59 7.78
C GLU A 40 8.44 -7.64 7.78
N THR A 41 7.79 -6.72 8.50
CA THR A 41 6.33 -6.68 8.64
C THR A 41 5.78 -5.26 8.55
N ALA A 42 4.51 -5.12 8.19
CA ALA A 42 3.83 -3.82 8.19
C ALA A 42 3.81 -3.15 9.57
N PRO A 43 3.55 -3.85 10.70
CA PRO A 43 3.70 -3.24 12.02
C PRO A 43 5.11 -2.69 12.30
N ALA A 44 6.18 -3.43 11.95
CA ALA A 44 7.55 -2.95 12.14
C ALA A 44 7.82 -1.69 11.30
N MET A 45 7.32 -1.64 10.08
CA MET A 45 7.40 -0.48 9.20
C MET A 45 6.72 0.76 9.81
N LEU A 46 5.52 0.60 10.37
CA LEU A 46 4.78 1.69 11.02
C LEU A 46 5.44 2.15 12.32
N VAL A 47 6.04 1.24 13.09
CA VAL A 47 6.85 1.59 14.26
C VAL A 47 8.07 2.43 13.85
N ALA A 48 8.76 2.08 12.77
CA ALA A 48 9.90 2.85 12.26
C ALA A 48 9.47 4.29 11.89
N LEU A 49 8.33 4.45 11.21
CA LEU A 49 7.77 5.76 10.88
C LEU A 49 7.38 6.55 12.14
N ASN A 50 6.61 5.95 13.02
CA ASN A 50 6.09 6.62 14.21
C ASN A 50 7.19 7.02 15.22
N SER A 51 8.29 6.27 15.24
CA SER A 51 9.46 6.60 16.08
C SER A 51 10.35 7.70 15.49
N GLY A 52 10.11 8.11 14.25
CA GLY A 52 10.95 9.07 13.53
C GLY A 52 12.25 8.48 13.00
N ALA A 53 12.37 7.14 12.89
CA ALA A 53 13.52 6.50 12.26
C ALA A 53 13.54 6.74 10.74
N CYS A 54 12.39 6.97 10.14
CA CYS A 54 12.24 7.43 8.76
C CYS A 54 11.19 8.53 8.67
N ASP A 55 11.24 9.31 7.59
CA ASP A 55 10.31 10.40 7.33
C ASP A 55 9.01 9.91 6.69
N ILE A 56 9.12 8.89 5.84
CA ILE A 56 8.02 8.32 5.08
C ILE A 56 8.15 6.79 4.98
N VAL A 57 7.01 6.15 4.80
CA VAL A 57 6.90 4.76 4.33
C VAL A 57 6.02 4.70 3.09
N VAL A 58 6.33 3.80 2.17
CA VAL A 58 5.51 3.54 0.99
C VAL A 58 4.82 2.20 1.16
N THR A 59 3.52 2.17 0.97
CA THR A 59 2.70 0.97 1.14
C THR A 59 1.44 1.05 0.27
N ASP A 60 0.65 -0.03 0.24
CA ASP A 60 -0.67 -0.01 -0.38
C ASP A 60 -1.66 0.86 0.41
N HIS A 61 -2.67 1.34 -0.29
CA HIS A 61 -3.69 2.21 0.28
C HIS A 61 -4.43 1.59 1.48
N PRO A 62 -4.86 0.31 1.46
CA PRO A 62 -5.49 -0.33 2.61
C PRO A 62 -4.62 -0.37 3.87
N THR A 63 -3.33 -0.67 3.72
CA THR A 63 -2.37 -0.64 4.85
C THR A 63 -2.21 0.79 5.39
N GLY A 64 -2.17 1.78 4.50
CA GLY A 64 -2.16 3.20 4.89
C GLY A 64 -3.40 3.61 5.68
N GLN A 65 -4.59 3.24 5.22
CA GLN A 65 -5.85 3.50 5.96
C GLN A 65 -5.85 2.86 7.36
N ALA A 66 -5.42 1.60 7.44
CA ALA A 66 -5.32 0.90 8.72
C ALA A 66 -4.31 1.59 9.67
N ALA A 67 -3.20 2.11 9.12
CA ALA A 67 -2.20 2.84 9.90
C ALA A 67 -2.75 4.10 10.56
N LEU A 68 -3.62 4.86 9.88
CA LEU A 68 -4.23 6.08 10.44
C LEU A 68 -5.13 5.79 11.65
N THR A 69 -5.71 4.61 11.73
CA THR A 69 -6.49 4.18 12.89
C THR A 69 -5.61 3.94 14.12
N ALA A 70 -4.42 3.35 13.91
CA ALA A 70 -3.47 3.07 15.00
C ALA A 70 -2.62 4.30 15.39
N TYR A 71 -2.31 5.15 14.41
CA TYR A 71 -1.42 6.30 14.55
C TYR A 71 -2.09 7.56 13.98
N PRO A 72 -2.97 8.22 14.76
CA PRO A 72 -3.77 9.37 14.28
C PRO A 72 -2.95 10.60 13.87
N ASP A 73 -1.69 10.67 14.30
CA ASP A 73 -0.77 11.77 13.96
C ASP A 73 -0.09 11.58 12.59
N LEU A 74 -0.24 10.40 11.98
CA LEU A 74 0.25 10.16 10.62
C LEU A 74 -0.67 10.80 9.58
N VAL A 75 -0.09 11.09 8.43
CA VAL A 75 -0.81 11.60 7.25
C VAL A 75 -0.57 10.65 6.10
N MET A 76 -1.63 10.20 5.47
CA MET A 76 -1.54 9.46 4.22
C MET A 76 -1.51 10.42 3.04
N LEU A 77 -0.54 10.25 2.16
CA LEU A 77 -0.42 10.95 0.89
C LEU A 77 -0.89 10.00 -0.22
N ASP A 78 -1.91 10.40 -0.94
CA ASP A 78 -2.41 9.72 -2.13
C ASP A 78 -2.29 10.68 -3.31
N PHE A 79 -1.46 10.34 -4.28
CA PHE A 79 -1.22 11.19 -5.45
C PHE A 79 -2.21 10.92 -6.61
N GLY A 80 -3.15 9.99 -6.42
CA GLY A 80 -4.28 9.77 -7.32
C GLY A 80 -3.92 9.14 -8.66
N GLY A 81 -2.73 8.58 -8.80
CA GLY A 81 -2.22 8.00 -10.04
C GLY A 81 -1.70 9.03 -11.05
N GLY A 82 -1.30 8.57 -12.21
CA GLY A 82 -0.80 9.43 -13.30
C GLY A 82 0.65 9.87 -13.12
N ASN A 83 1.02 11.00 -13.74
CA ASN A 83 2.42 11.43 -13.83
C ASN A 83 3.02 11.93 -12.51
N GLY A 84 2.20 12.22 -11.52
CA GLY A 84 2.65 12.70 -10.19
C GLY A 84 2.85 11.59 -9.18
N ASP A 85 2.44 10.36 -9.52
CA ASP A 85 2.48 9.19 -8.66
C ASP A 85 3.63 8.25 -9.04
N PHE A 86 3.84 7.21 -8.23
CA PHE A 86 4.76 6.13 -8.55
C PHE A 86 4.37 5.43 -9.85
N GLN A 87 5.35 5.18 -10.68
CA GLN A 87 5.13 4.46 -11.94
C GLN A 87 5.27 2.96 -11.68
N VAL A 88 4.15 2.26 -11.74
CA VAL A 88 4.04 0.81 -11.60
C VAL A 88 3.22 0.26 -12.75
N SER A 89 3.44 -0.99 -13.14
CA SER A 89 2.61 -1.63 -14.16
C SER A 89 1.30 -2.15 -13.55
N ASP A 90 0.24 -2.25 -14.36
CA ASP A 90 -1.01 -2.88 -13.93
C ASP A 90 -0.79 -4.31 -13.45
N GLU A 91 0.19 -5.02 -14.03
CA GLU A 91 0.54 -6.39 -13.68
C GLU A 91 1.12 -6.48 -12.26
N ASP A 92 1.85 -5.45 -11.81
CA ASP A 92 2.46 -5.41 -10.48
C ASP A 92 1.45 -5.09 -9.38
N ILE A 93 0.39 -4.35 -9.69
CA ILE A 93 -0.60 -3.89 -8.70
C ILE A 93 -1.91 -4.68 -8.70
N ASN A 94 -2.18 -5.46 -9.75
CA ASN A 94 -3.39 -6.27 -9.83
C ASN A 94 -3.33 -7.46 -8.86
N ILE A 95 -4.33 -7.56 -7.99
CA ILE A 95 -4.50 -8.68 -7.07
C ILE A 95 -5.34 -9.76 -7.75
N GLY A 96 -4.84 -10.99 -7.78
CA GLY A 96 -5.50 -12.13 -8.39
C GLY A 96 -5.91 -13.19 -7.38
N ILE A 97 -6.98 -13.92 -7.69
CA ILE A 97 -7.42 -15.10 -6.94
C ILE A 97 -6.82 -16.35 -7.59
N SER A 98 -5.90 -17.02 -6.89
CA SER A 98 -5.27 -18.27 -7.37
C SER A 98 -6.15 -19.47 -7.12
N MET A 99 -6.22 -20.36 -8.10
CA MET A 99 -6.97 -21.61 -7.99
C MET A 99 -6.31 -22.74 -8.79
N LYS A 100 -6.77 -23.97 -8.57
CA LYS A 100 -6.25 -25.15 -9.31
C LYS A 100 -6.52 -24.97 -10.80
N LYS A 101 -5.47 -25.15 -11.62
CA LYS A 101 -5.55 -25.08 -13.07
C LYS A 101 -6.62 -26.04 -13.61
N GLY A 102 -7.44 -25.56 -14.55
CA GLY A 102 -8.53 -26.32 -15.17
C GLY A 102 -9.88 -26.20 -14.46
N ASN A 103 -9.97 -25.54 -13.29
CA ASN A 103 -11.25 -25.28 -12.63
C ASN A 103 -11.94 -24.04 -13.22
N THR A 104 -12.35 -24.15 -14.49
CA THR A 104 -12.95 -23.03 -15.24
C THR A 104 -14.30 -22.60 -14.67
N ALA A 105 -15.12 -23.55 -14.21
CA ALA A 105 -16.44 -23.24 -13.65
C ALA A 105 -16.33 -22.34 -12.39
N LEU A 106 -15.38 -22.65 -11.49
CA LEU A 106 -15.14 -21.82 -10.31
C LEU A 106 -14.58 -20.47 -10.69
N LYS A 107 -13.64 -20.40 -11.64
CA LYS A 107 -13.06 -19.15 -12.13
C LYS A 107 -14.16 -18.23 -12.70
N ASP A 108 -15.03 -18.78 -13.51
CA ASP A 108 -16.08 -18.00 -14.19
C ASP A 108 -17.10 -17.49 -13.17
N ALA A 109 -17.51 -18.32 -12.20
CA ALA A 109 -18.39 -17.91 -11.12
C ALA A 109 -17.79 -16.81 -10.22
N ILE A 110 -16.49 -16.90 -9.88
CA ILE A 110 -15.80 -15.85 -9.12
C ILE A 110 -15.74 -14.54 -9.94
N ASN A 111 -15.33 -14.62 -11.20
CA ASN A 111 -15.24 -13.43 -12.06
C ASN A 111 -16.61 -12.77 -12.28
N GLU A 112 -17.70 -13.54 -12.34
CA GLU A 112 -19.06 -13.01 -12.44
C GLU A 112 -19.40 -12.16 -11.19
N VAL A 113 -19.05 -12.62 -10.00
CA VAL A 113 -19.26 -11.86 -8.75
C VAL A 113 -18.36 -10.62 -8.74
N LEU A 114 -17.05 -10.77 -9.02
CA LEU A 114 -16.11 -9.65 -9.00
C LEU A 114 -16.49 -8.54 -9.98
N ALA A 115 -17.08 -8.89 -11.14
CA ALA A 115 -17.54 -7.93 -12.13
C ALA A 115 -18.71 -7.06 -11.66
N THR A 116 -19.41 -7.45 -10.59
CA THR A 116 -20.48 -6.66 -9.98
C THR A 116 -20.01 -5.72 -8.88
N MET A 117 -18.77 -5.89 -8.41
CA MET A 117 -18.22 -5.10 -7.30
C MET A 117 -17.65 -3.78 -7.82
N THR A 118 -17.92 -2.72 -7.08
CA THR A 118 -17.41 -1.37 -7.33
C THR A 118 -16.26 -1.04 -6.37
N THR A 119 -15.54 0.04 -6.63
CA THR A 119 -14.53 0.57 -5.70
C THR A 119 -15.14 0.88 -4.33
N ASP A 120 -16.37 1.39 -4.28
CA ASP A 120 -17.06 1.71 -3.03
C ASP A 120 -17.38 0.44 -2.22
N ASP A 121 -17.71 -0.67 -2.90
CA ASP A 121 -17.91 -1.96 -2.22
C ASP A 121 -16.62 -2.45 -1.57
N TYR A 122 -15.48 -2.36 -2.28
CA TYR A 122 -14.18 -2.71 -1.73
C TYR A 122 -13.78 -1.82 -0.55
N ASN A 123 -13.99 -0.50 -0.64
CA ASN A 123 -13.72 0.43 0.45
C ASN A 123 -14.57 0.10 1.68
N THR A 124 -15.86 -0.17 1.50
CA THR A 124 -16.76 -0.55 2.61
C THR A 124 -16.30 -1.82 3.29
N MET A 125 -15.94 -2.85 2.51
CA MET A 125 -15.43 -4.11 3.07
C MET A 125 -14.10 -3.90 3.82
N MET A 126 -13.25 -3.01 3.33
CA MET A 126 -11.98 -2.69 3.98
C MET A 126 -12.21 -1.96 5.30
N ASP A 127 -13.10 -0.97 5.35
CA ASP A 127 -13.46 -0.26 6.58
C ASP A 127 -14.02 -1.21 7.65
N GLU A 128 -14.87 -2.16 7.25
CA GLU A 128 -15.36 -3.20 8.14
C GLU A 128 -14.21 -4.09 8.65
N ALA A 129 -13.33 -4.54 7.78
CA ALA A 129 -12.19 -5.36 8.16
C ALA A 129 -11.27 -4.64 9.15
N ILE A 130 -10.94 -3.38 8.91
CA ILE A 130 -10.12 -2.54 9.81
C ILE A 130 -10.80 -2.40 11.18
N SER A 131 -12.13 -2.24 11.21
CA SER A 131 -12.88 -2.05 12.47
C SER A 131 -12.82 -3.26 13.41
N VAL A 132 -12.61 -4.46 12.88
CA VAL A 132 -12.60 -5.72 13.62
C VAL A 132 -11.23 -6.36 13.76
N GLN A 133 -10.24 -5.87 13.02
CA GLN A 133 -8.87 -6.40 13.05
C GLN A 133 -7.99 -5.53 13.94
N PRO A 134 -7.45 -6.06 15.05
CA PRO A 134 -6.46 -5.33 15.82
C PRO A 134 -5.18 -5.16 15.00
N LEU A 135 -4.68 -3.92 14.90
CA LEU A 135 -3.45 -3.56 14.18
C LEU A 135 -2.17 -3.82 14.97
N SER A 136 -2.30 -4.37 16.16
CA SER A 136 -1.18 -4.54 17.08
C SER A 136 -1.19 -5.91 17.74
N GLU A 137 -0.27 -6.71 17.39
CA GLU A 137 0.50 -7.50 18.36
C GLU A 137 1.92 -7.65 17.85
#